data_679db859f070e2b481f51f30a06e8f80
#
_entry.id   679db859f070e2b481f51f30a06e8f80
#
_cell.length_a   1.000
_cell.length_b   1.000
_cell.length_c   1.000
_cell.angle_alpha   90.00
_cell.angle_beta   90.00
_cell.angle_gamma   90.00
#
_symmetry.space_group_name_H-M   'P 1'
#
loop_
_entity.id
_entity.type
_entity.pdbx_description
1 polymer ?
#
loop_
_entity_poly.entity_id
_entity_poly.type
_entity_poly.pdbx_seq_one_letter_code
_entity_poly.pdbx_strand_id
1 'polypeptide(L)'
;MSKIYTGNGDNGSTSLQDGSRVSKAHPRVAAYGKADELISWIGLIRSHPDFSSDGELHEINHFLRKIQVGLMYLARRLASNDSSRLFYYDFETATKALEESIDIMQARLPAIHSFILPYKPVISSHIHIARTICRETERYMVVLGTDIASADMLTY
;
A
#
# COMPACT_ATOMS: atom_id res chain seq x y z
N MET A 1 16.61 0.65 -28.07
CA MET A 1 15.73 0.40 -26.91
C MET A 1 16.56 -0.16 -25.76
N SER A 2 16.49 0.40 -24.55
CA SER A 2 17.15 -0.17 -23.39
C SER A 2 16.45 -1.48 -23.01
N LYS A 3 17.23 -2.51 -22.64
CA LYS A 3 16.66 -3.77 -22.15
C LYS A 3 15.95 -3.53 -20.82
N ILE A 4 14.81 -4.20 -20.60
CA ILE A 4 14.05 -4.13 -19.35
C ILE A 4 14.80 -4.87 -18.22
N TYR A 5 15.57 -5.88 -18.54
CA TYR A 5 16.39 -6.65 -17.60
C TYR A 5 17.85 -6.25 -17.70
N THR A 6 18.55 -6.21 -16.56
CA THR A 6 19.95 -5.83 -16.47
C THR A 6 20.86 -6.99 -16.04
N GLY A 7 20.31 -8.06 -15.45
CA GLY A 7 21.06 -9.17 -14.85
C GLY A 7 21.83 -8.80 -13.56
N ASN A 8 21.83 -7.52 -13.17
CA ASN A 8 22.64 -7.04 -12.03
C ASN A 8 22.21 -7.61 -10.68
N GLY A 9 21.06 -8.27 -10.61
CA GLY A 9 20.50 -8.85 -9.40
C GLY A 9 20.57 -10.38 -9.32
N ASP A 10 21.18 -11.06 -10.28
CA ASP A 10 21.16 -12.53 -10.40
C ASP A 10 21.99 -13.24 -9.31
N ASN A 11 22.86 -12.49 -8.65
CA ASN A 11 23.64 -12.94 -7.47
C ASN A 11 22.90 -12.77 -6.12
N GLY A 12 21.59 -12.53 -6.11
CA GLY A 12 20.79 -12.34 -4.90
C GLY A 12 20.88 -10.93 -4.27
N SER A 13 21.48 -9.97 -4.97
CA SER A 13 21.54 -8.58 -4.52
C SER A 13 20.65 -7.67 -5.37
N THR A 14 20.29 -6.49 -4.83
CA THR A 14 19.53 -5.45 -5.54
C THR A 14 20.07 -4.07 -5.16
N SER A 15 19.70 -3.03 -5.91
CA SER A 15 20.00 -1.65 -5.54
C SER A 15 18.78 -0.99 -4.94
N LEU A 16 18.98 -0.21 -3.87
CA LEU A 16 17.98 0.77 -3.40
C LEU A 16 17.96 1.97 -4.35
N GLN A 17 17.02 2.87 -4.15
CA GLN A 17 16.83 4.05 -5.03
C GLN A 17 18.04 4.99 -5.01
N ASP A 18 18.77 5.06 -3.92
CA ASP A 18 20.01 5.84 -3.75
C ASP A 18 21.24 5.19 -4.41
N GLY A 19 21.09 4.00 -5.01
CA GLY A 19 22.15 3.22 -5.64
C GLY A 19 22.89 2.28 -4.68
N SER A 20 22.63 2.31 -3.38
CA SER A 20 23.24 1.40 -2.42
C SER A 20 22.83 -0.05 -2.71
N ARG A 21 23.81 -0.99 -2.58
CA ARG A 21 23.57 -2.42 -2.84
C ARG A 21 23.19 -3.13 -1.54
N VAL A 22 22.11 -3.89 -1.60
CA VAL A 22 21.61 -4.69 -0.47
C VAL A 22 21.24 -6.09 -0.94
N SER A 23 21.15 -7.04 -0.01
CA SER A 23 20.58 -8.35 -0.29
C SER A 23 19.11 -8.23 -0.70
N LYS A 24 18.63 -9.07 -1.61
CA LYS A 24 17.19 -9.20 -1.89
C LYS A 24 16.37 -9.66 -0.66
N ALA A 25 17.03 -10.27 0.33
CA ALA A 25 16.42 -10.63 1.61
C ALA A 25 16.45 -9.49 2.66
N HIS A 26 16.91 -8.31 2.31
CA HIS A 26 16.98 -7.17 3.23
C HIS A 26 15.57 -6.73 3.65
N PRO A 27 15.32 -6.40 4.95
CA PRO A 27 14.00 -6.01 5.44
C PRO A 27 13.33 -4.86 4.66
N ARG A 28 14.10 -3.87 4.19
CA ARG A 28 13.56 -2.80 3.33
C ARG A 28 13.00 -3.34 2.02
N VAL A 29 13.69 -4.31 1.40
CA VAL A 29 13.23 -4.95 0.15
C VAL A 29 11.91 -5.68 0.39
N ALA A 30 11.79 -6.37 1.51
CA ALA A 30 10.54 -7.03 1.91
C ALA A 30 9.42 -6.01 2.13
N ALA A 31 9.68 -4.92 2.86
CA ALA A 31 8.68 -3.92 3.19
C ALA A 31 8.13 -3.20 1.93
N TYR A 32 9.02 -2.64 1.08
CA TYR A 32 8.52 -1.97 -0.13
C TYR A 32 7.93 -2.95 -1.15
N GLY A 33 8.41 -4.20 -1.19
CA GLY A 33 7.81 -5.25 -2.02
C GLY A 33 6.39 -5.60 -1.58
N LYS A 34 6.10 -5.62 -0.28
CA LYS A 34 4.73 -5.80 0.22
C LYS A 34 3.84 -4.59 -0.04
N ALA A 35 4.37 -3.38 0.04
CA ALA A 35 3.63 -2.18 -0.37
C ALA A 35 3.26 -2.22 -1.86
N ASP A 36 4.17 -2.69 -2.72
CA ASP A 36 3.91 -2.85 -4.16
C ASP A 36 2.85 -3.92 -4.45
N GLU A 37 2.87 -5.04 -3.71
CA GLU A 37 1.81 -6.05 -3.77
C GLU A 37 0.46 -5.46 -3.38
N LEU A 38 0.38 -4.66 -2.30
CA LEU A 38 -0.85 -3.99 -1.88
C LEU A 38 -1.36 -3.02 -2.96
N ILE A 39 -0.48 -2.22 -3.55
CA ILE A 39 -0.81 -1.33 -4.69
C ILE A 39 -1.44 -2.13 -5.83
N SER A 40 -0.88 -3.29 -6.14
CA SER A 40 -1.36 -4.16 -7.22
C SER A 40 -2.75 -4.74 -6.92
N TRP A 41 -2.99 -5.19 -5.68
CA TRP A 41 -4.30 -5.66 -5.24
C TRP A 41 -5.37 -4.56 -5.25
N ILE A 42 -5.04 -3.35 -4.81
CA ILE A 42 -5.95 -2.20 -4.93
C ILE A 42 -6.24 -1.89 -6.40
N GLY A 43 -5.24 -2.01 -7.29
CA GLY A 43 -5.44 -1.88 -8.73
C GLY A 43 -6.44 -2.89 -9.29
N LEU A 44 -6.34 -4.16 -8.87
CA LEU A 44 -7.29 -5.21 -9.25
C LEU A 44 -8.71 -4.89 -8.74
N ILE A 45 -8.86 -4.47 -7.48
CA ILE A 45 -10.15 -4.05 -6.91
C ILE A 45 -10.75 -2.94 -7.76
N ARG A 46 -9.98 -1.89 -8.07
CA ARG A 46 -10.42 -0.74 -8.85
C ARG A 46 -10.82 -1.08 -10.29
N SER A 47 -10.29 -2.16 -10.85
CA SER A 47 -10.64 -2.63 -12.20
C SER A 47 -11.97 -3.40 -12.26
N HIS A 48 -12.61 -3.64 -11.12
CA HIS A 48 -13.90 -4.34 -11.10
C HIS A 48 -14.98 -3.49 -11.79
N PRO A 49 -15.86 -4.10 -12.63
CA PRO A 49 -16.87 -3.36 -13.38
C PRO A 49 -17.77 -2.46 -12.55
N ASP A 50 -18.10 -2.86 -11.31
CA ASP A 50 -18.95 -2.09 -10.41
C ASP A 50 -18.36 -0.70 -10.08
N PHE A 51 -17.03 -0.53 -10.15
CA PHE A 51 -16.36 0.75 -9.94
C PHE A 51 -16.30 1.64 -11.19
N SER A 52 -16.77 1.15 -12.33
CA SER A 52 -16.78 1.89 -13.60
C SER A 52 -18.09 2.66 -13.81
N SER A 53 -19.14 2.37 -13.03
CA SER A 53 -20.43 3.07 -13.07
C SER A 53 -20.37 4.38 -12.29
N ASP A 54 -21.15 5.36 -12.74
CA ASP A 54 -21.34 6.59 -11.98
C ASP A 54 -22.04 6.32 -10.62
N GLY A 55 -21.70 7.11 -9.60
CA GLY A 55 -22.30 6.98 -8.29
C GLY A 55 -21.31 6.75 -7.15
N GLU A 56 -21.79 6.23 -6.03
CA GLU A 56 -21.01 6.07 -4.78
C GLU A 56 -19.75 5.19 -4.98
N LEU A 57 -19.85 4.12 -5.78
CA LEU A 57 -18.69 3.26 -6.08
C LEU A 57 -17.63 3.96 -6.94
N HIS A 58 -18.04 4.93 -7.78
CA HIS A 58 -17.10 5.76 -8.52
C HIS A 58 -16.26 6.64 -7.57
N GLU A 59 -16.90 7.25 -6.57
CA GLU A 59 -16.20 8.04 -5.55
C GLU A 59 -15.22 7.18 -4.74
N ILE A 60 -15.64 5.96 -4.36
CA ILE A 60 -14.76 4.99 -3.68
C ILE A 60 -13.58 4.62 -4.58
N ASN A 61 -13.77 4.41 -5.89
CA ASN A 61 -12.68 4.15 -6.83
C ASN A 61 -11.68 5.31 -6.88
N HIS A 62 -12.18 6.55 -6.92
CA HIS A 62 -11.32 7.73 -6.89
C HIS A 62 -10.52 7.81 -5.58
N PHE A 63 -11.15 7.47 -4.46
CA PHE A 63 -10.50 7.42 -3.16
C PHE A 63 -9.42 6.32 -3.08
N LEU A 64 -9.71 5.11 -3.57
CA LEU A 64 -8.73 4.02 -3.67
C LEU A 64 -7.51 4.40 -4.53
N ARG A 65 -7.71 5.21 -5.59
CA ARG A 65 -6.59 5.75 -6.37
C ARG A 65 -5.69 6.65 -5.54
N LYS A 66 -6.26 7.50 -4.66
CA LYS A 66 -5.45 8.34 -3.75
C LYS A 66 -4.63 7.49 -2.80
N ILE A 67 -5.21 6.41 -2.27
CA ILE A 67 -4.49 5.44 -1.41
C ILE A 67 -3.31 4.82 -2.19
N GLN A 68 -3.49 4.37 -3.42
CA GLN A 68 -2.39 3.83 -4.22
C GLN A 68 -1.27 4.84 -4.41
N VAL A 69 -1.60 6.11 -4.64
CA VAL A 69 -0.60 7.17 -4.76
C VAL A 69 0.19 7.33 -3.46
N GLY A 70 -0.48 7.38 -2.31
CA GLY A 70 0.17 7.43 -1.00
C GLY A 70 1.10 6.22 -0.76
N LEU A 71 0.63 5.02 -1.08
CA LEU A 71 1.44 3.80 -0.98
C LEU A 71 2.67 3.82 -1.92
N MET A 72 2.58 4.44 -3.10
CA MET A 72 3.75 4.64 -3.97
C MET A 72 4.80 5.55 -3.31
N TYR A 73 4.38 6.64 -2.64
CA TYR A 73 5.29 7.49 -1.88
C TYR A 73 5.91 6.74 -0.70
N LEU A 74 5.10 5.96 0.02
CA LEU A 74 5.55 5.09 1.10
C LEU A 74 6.60 4.09 0.62
N ALA A 75 6.31 3.34 -0.44
CA ALA A 75 7.24 2.36 -1.02
C ALA A 75 8.55 3.03 -1.46
N ARG A 76 8.47 4.21 -2.08
CA ARG A 76 9.64 4.99 -2.48
C ARG A 76 10.49 5.41 -1.28
N ARG A 77 9.86 5.85 -0.19
CA ARG A 77 10.57 6.21 1.05
C ARG A 77 11.27 5.00 1.67
N LEU A 78 10.60 3.85 1.70
CA LEU A 78 11.19 2.60 2.17
C LEU A 78 12.37 2.13 1.31
N ALA A 79 12.34 2.41 0.01
CA ALA A 79 13.37 2.01 -0.94
C ALA A 79 14.60 2.94 -0.98
N SER A 80 14.67 3.98 -0.14
CA SER A 80 15.80 4.93 -0.12
C SER A 80 16.39 5.09 1.27
N ASN A 81 17.72 5.21 1.37
CA ASN A 81 18.41 5.67 2.57
C ASN A 81 18.58 7.20 2.60
N ASP A 82 18.36 7.88 1.47
CA ASP A 82 18.54 9.32 1.32
C ASP A 82 17.21 10.06 1.49
N SER A 83 17.00 10.63 2.67
CA SER A 83 15.80 11.42 2.97
C SER A 83 15.75 12.76 2.22
N SER A 84 16.88 13.26 1.72
CA SER A 84 16.95 14.57 1.04
C SER A 84 16.33 14.54 -0.36
N ARG A 85 16.21 13.37 -0.98
CA ARG A 85 15.63 13.15 -2.32
C ARG A 85 14.19 12.68 -2.31
N LEU A 86 13.55 12.62 -1.14
CA LEU A 86 12.19 12.14 -1.02
C LEU A 86 11.22 13.27 -1.33
N PHE A 87 10.27 13.00 -2.22
CA PHE A 87 9.11 13.88 -2.38
C PHE A 87 8.29 13.85 -1.09
N TYR A 88 7.87 15.03 -0.67
CA TYR A 88 6.98 15.16 0.48
C TYR A 88 5.60 14.55 0.15
N TYR A 89 5.09 13.75 1.06
CA TYR A 89 3.70 13.30 1.07
C TYR A 89 3.17 13.44 2.49
N ASP A 90 2.04 14.10 2.61
CA ASP A 90 1.39 14.37 3.89
C ASP A 90 0.56 13.16 4.32
N PHE A 91 1.24 12.19 4.99
CA PHE A 91 0.59 10.99 5.49
C PHE A 91 -0.42 11.31 6.60
N GLU A 92 -0.19 12.33 7.42
CA GLU A 92 -1.10 12.71 8.50
C GLU A 92 -2.45 13.17 7.96
N THR A 93 -2.44 14.09 6.99
CA THR A 93 -3.69 14.53 6.33
C THR A 93 -4.37 13.40 5.58
N ALA A 94 -3.59 12.52 4.93
CA ALA A 94 -4.14 11.37 4.21
C ALA A 94 -4.79 10.36 5.18
N THR A 95 -4.21 10.10 6.35
CA THR A 95 -4.78 9.25 7.39
C THR A 95 -6.10 9.81 7.91
N LYS A 96 -6.17 11.11 8.22
CA LYS A 96 -7.42 11.77 8.64
C LYS A 96 -8.54 11.59 7.60
N ALA A 97 -8.20 11.73 6.31
CA ALA A 97 -9.18 11.50 5.24
C ALA A 97 -9.66 10.03 5.15
N LEU A 98 -8.78 9.06 5.48
CA LEU A 98 -9.14 7.64 5.59
C LEU A 98 -10.11 7.42 6.76
N GLU A 99 -9.78 7.94 7.94
CA GLU A 99 -10.60 7.83 9.15
C GLU A 99 -11.98 8.44 8.94
N GLU A 100 -12.08 9.65 8.39
CA GLU A 100 -13.35 10.30 8.04
C GLU A 100 -14.19 9.46 7.07
N SER A 101 -13.55 8.86 6.06
CA SER A 101 -14.25 7.98 5.10
C SER A 101 -14.76 6.71 5.77
N ILE A 102 -13.99 6.13 6.69
CA ILE A 102 -14.39 4.95 7.47
C ILE A 102 -15.61 5.30 8.34
N ASP A 103 -15.58 6.42 9.05
CA ASP A 103 -16.65 6.87 9.92
C ASP A 103 -17.97 7.08 9.15
N ILE A 104 -17.90 7.72 7.97
CA ILE A 104 -19.05 7.92 7.09
C ILE A 104 -19.64 6.57 6.63
N MET A 105 -18.81 5.63 6.22
CA MET A 105 -19.26 4.30 5.80
C MET A 105 -19.84 3.51 6.99
N GLN A 106 -19.17 3.54 8.13
CA GLN A 106 -19.60 2.81 9.33
C GLN A 106 -20.95 3.29 9.86
N ALA A 107 -21.23 4.59 9.78
CA ALA A 107 -22.52 5.15 10.21
C ALA A 107 -23.74 4.61 9.42
N ARG A 108 -23.49 4.03 8.22
CA ARG A 108 -24.52 3.47 7.33
C ARG A 108 -24.65 1.96 7.41
N LEU A 109 -23.72 1.30 8.11
CA LEU A 109 -23.63 -0.16 8.15
C LEU A 109 -24.11 -0.69 9.51
N PRO A 110 -24.69 -1.90 9.55
CA PRO A 110 -25.00 -2.57 10.79
C PRO A 110 -23.74 -2.89 11.58
N ALA A 111 -23.83 -2.85 12.91
CA ALA A 111 -22.70 -3.22 13.78
C ALA A 111 -22.27 -4.67 13.55
N ILE A 112 -20.94 -4.87 13.46
CA ILE A 112 -20.36 -6.20 13.30
C ILE A 112 -19.93 -6.71 14.67
N HIS A 113 -20.47 -7.85 15.11
CA HIS A 113 -20.21 -8.44 16.43
C HIS A 113 -19.42 -9.76 16.37
N SER A 114 -19.01 -10.20 15.15
CA SER A 114 -18.28 -11.46 14.95
C SER A 114 -17.36 -11.39 13.73
N PHE A 115 -16.46 -12.38 13.61
CA PHE A 115 -15.65 -12.51 12.40
C PHE A 115 -16.51 -12.82 11.18
N ILE A 116 -16.19 -12.17 10.07
CA ILE A 116 -16.86 -12.36 8.78
C ILE A 116 -15.99 -13.32 7.94
N LEU A 117 -16.63 -14.37 7.39
CA LEU A 117 -15.99 -15.21 6.39
C LEU A 117 -16.00 -14.49 5.04
N PRO A 118 -14.82 -14.25 4.42
CA PRO A 118 -14.76 -13.69 3.09
C PRO A 118 -15.45 -14.63 2.08
N TYR A 119 -16.51 -14.15 1.46
CA TYR A 119 -17.29 -14.89 0.47
C TYR A 119 -17.97 -13.87 -0.47
N LYS A 120 -18.81 -14.31 -1.38
CA LYS A 120 -19.51 -13.48 -2.37
C LYS A 120 -19.93 -12.08 -1.89
N PRO A 121 -19.85 -11.08 -2.80
CA PRO A 121 -19.34 -11.18 -4.18
C PRO A 121 -17.80 -11.32 -4.22
N VAL A 122 -17.23 -11.71 -5.35
CA VAL A 122 -15.78 -11.93 -5.52
C VAL A 122 -14.96 -10.69 -5.10
N ILE A 123 -15.47 -9.49 -5.39
CA ILE A 123 -14.81 -8.23 -5.00
C ILE A 123 -14.60 -8.12 -3.48
N SER A 124 -15.54 -8.60 -2.67
CA SER A 124 -15.39 -8.64 -1.22
C SER A 124 -14.19 -9.48 -0.80
N SER A 125 -13.97 -10.64 -1.43
CA SER A 125 -12.80 -11.49 -1.17
C SER A 125 -11.49 -10.79 -1.55
N HIS A 126 -11.44 -10.06 -2.66
CA HIS A 126 -10.27 -9.25 -3.05
C HIS A 126 -9.97 -8.14 -2.04
N ILE A 127 -11.00 -7.47 -1.51
CA ILE A 127 -10.84 -6.45 -0.47
C ILE A 127 -10.28 -7.08 0.82
N HIS A 128 -10.76 -8.25 1.21
CA HIS A 128 -10.20 -8.96 2.36
C HIS A 128 -8.74 -9.37 2.16
N ILE A 129 -8.33 -9.77 0.94
CA ILE A 129 -6.92 -10.05 0.63
C ILE A 129 -6.09 -8.76 0.75
N ALA A 130 -6.53 -7.66 0.14
CA ALA A 130 -5.83 -6.38 0.26
C ALA A 130 -5.66 -5.95 1.73
N ARG A 131 -6.69 -6.12 2.57
CA ARG A 131 -6.64 -5.86 4.01
C ARG A 131 -5.56 -6.70 4.72
N THR A 132 -5.45 -7.98 4.40
CA THR A 132 -4.43 -8.84 5.03
C THR A 132 -3.02 -8.49 4.59
N ILE A 133 -2.84 -8.11 3.33
CA ILE A 133 -1.55 -7.64 2.78
C ILE A 133 -1.17 -6.28 3.40
N CYS A 134 -2.13 -5.38 3.59
CA CYS A 134 -1.91 -4.11 4.29
C CYS A 134 -1.33 -4.35 5.69
N ARG A 135 -1.96 -5.23 6.48
CA ARG A 135 -1.48 -5.62 7.81
C ARG A 135 -0.11 -6.31 7.78
N GLU A 136 0.20 -7.04 6.75
CA GLU A 136 1.53 -7.63 6.58
C GLU A 136 2.56 -6.57 6.23
N THR A 137 2.23 -5.60 5.38
CA THR A 137 3.08 -4.45 5.05
C THR A 137 3.43 -3.66 6.32
N GLU A 138 2.43 -3.34 7.15
CA GLU A 138 2.61 -2.70 8.44
C GLU A 138 3.65 -3.45 9.31
N ARG A 139 3.50 -4.77 9.46
CA ARG A 139 4.46 -5.57 10.25
C ARG A 139 5.89 -5.50 9.71
N TYR A 140 6.08 -5.52 8.38
CA TYR A 140 7.41 -5.34 7.79
C TYR A 140 7.98 -3.94 8.05
N MET A 141 7.13 -2.92 8.05
CA MET A 141 7.55 -1.57 8.39
C MET A 141 7.95 -1.42 9.85
N VAL A 142 7.23 -2.05 10.77
CA VAL A 142 7.58 -2.08 12.20
C VAL A 142 8.96 -2.69 12.44
N VAL A 143 9.33 -3.74 11.69
CA VAL A 143 10.67 -4.34 11.77
C VAL A 143 11.79 -3.36 11.38
N LEU A 144 11.51 -2.38 10.52
CA LEU A 144 12.49 -1.37 10.10
C LEU A 144 12.74 -0.29 11.18
N GLY A 145 11.85 -0.15 12.15
CA GLY A 145 11.94 0.87 13.19
C GLY A 145 11.53 2.27 12.71
N THR A 146 11.34 3.17 13.66
CA THR A 146 10.81 4.53 13.45
C THR A 146 11.76 5.46 12.69
N ASP A 147 13.04 5.15 12.64
CA ASP A 147 14.03 5.93 11.87
C ASP A 147 13.82 5.82 10.35
N ILE A 148 13.16 4.73 9.92
CA ILE A 148 12.90 4.44 8.50
C ILE A 148 11.41 4.57 8.19
N ALA A 149 10.57 3.91 8.99
CA ALA A 149 9.12 3.97 8.91
C ALA A 149 8.60 4.89 10.02
N SER A 150 8.43 6.17 9.71
CA SER A 150 7.94 7.15 10.67
C SER A 150 6.51 6.82 11.15
N ALA A 151 6.12 7.38 12.29
CA ALA A 151 4.82 7.09 12.92
C ALA A 151 3.63 7.39 11.98
N ASP A 152 3.70 8.50 11.24
CA ASP A 152 2.70 8.90 10.24
C ASP A 152 2.58 7.91 9.06
N MET A 153 3.69 7.27 8.67
CA MET A 153 3.66 6.19 7.66
C MET A 153 3.04 4.90 8.18
N LEU A 154 3.20 4.61 9.47
CA LEU A 154 2.63 3.41 10.10
C LEU A 154 1.13 3.55 10.35
N THR A 155 0.64 4.78 10.55
CA THR A 155 -0.79 5.05 10.76
C THR A 155 -1.57 5.15 9.43
N TYR A 156 -0.90 5.46 8.33
CA TYR A 156 -1.49 5.50 6.99
C TYR A 156 -1.86 4.10 6.48
#